data_4a5b8be3bbff3d42c0634b09ad05f2fa
#
_entry.id   4a5b8be3bbff3d42c0634b09ad05f2fa
#
_cell.length_a   1.000
_cell.length_b   1.000
_cell.length_c   1.000
_cell.angle_alpha   90.00
_cell.angle_beta   90.00
_cell.angle_gamma   90.00
#
_symmetry.space_group_name_H-M   'P 1'
#
loop_
_entity.id
_entity.type
_entity.pdbx_description
1 polymer ?
#
loop_
_entity_poly.entity_id
_entity_poly.type
_entity_poly.pdbx_seq_one_letter_code
_entity_poly.pdbx_strand_id
1 'polypeptide(L)'
;MGSALPVEMLRELPLDQILLGDAGTMLRMLPDASINCVFADPPYNLQLRGELRRPDDSLVDGVDDDWDKFTDFAAYDAFTRDWLSECHRVLNKDGTIWVIGSYHNIFRIGAMMQDLGFWILNDVIWRKTNPMPNFRGRRFTNAHETMIWAARSQQTVSYTHLTLPTKRIV
;
A
#
# COMPACT_ATOMS: atom_id res chain seq x y z
N MET A 1 27.84 -11.95 8.73
CA MET A 1 27.90 -10.57 8.22
C MET A 1 27.91 -10.67 6.70
N GLY A 2 26.76 -10.65 6.07
CA GLY A 2 26.65 -10.58 4.62
C GLY A 2 26.77 -9.13 4.20
N SER A 3 27.82 -8.78 3.46
CA SER A 3 27.91 -7.47 2.83
C SER A 3 26.78 -7.36 1.82
N ALA A 4 25.81 -6.46 2.07
CA ALA A 4 24.86 -6.09 1.05
C ALA A 4 25.66 -5.61 -0.17
N LEU A 5 25.46 -6.25 -1.32
CA LEU A 5 26.02 -5.78 -2.57
C LEU A 5 25.51 -4.35 -2.79
N PRO A 6 26.36 -3.43 -3.30
CA PRO A 6 25.90 -2.08 -3.61
C PRO A 6 24.75 -2.17 -4.61
N VAL A 7 23.61 -1.55 -4.28
CA VAL A 7 22.47 -1.46 -5.18
C VAL A 7 22.90 -0.55 -6.33
N GLU A 8 23.15 -1.15 -7.49
CA GLU A 8 23.52 -0.40 -8.68
C GLU A 8 22.26 0.25 -9.27
N MET A 9 22.27 1.57 -9.40
CA MET A 9 21.17 2.32 -10.00
C MET A 9 21.00 1.93 -11.47
N LEU A 10 19.75 1.68 -11.86
CA LEU A 10 19.43 1.43 -13.26
C LEU A 10 19.69 2.70 -14.09
N ARG A 11 20.35 2.54 -15.24
CA ARG A 11 20.58 3.66 -16.17
C ARG A 11 19.32 4.06 -16.93
N GLU A 12 18.42 3.10 -17.14
CA GLU A 12 17.14 3.28 -17.82
C GLU A 12 16.01 2.64 -16.99
N LEU A 13 14.81 3.16 -17.12
CA LEU A 13 13.65 2.58 -16.46
C LEU A 13 13.32 1.22 -17.07
N PRO A 14 13.03 0.19 -16.26
CA PRO A 14 12.62 -1.13 -16.73
C PRO A 14 11.15 -1.12 -17.16
N LEU A 15 10.86 -0.45 -18.29
CA LEU A 15 9.51 -0.34 -18.81
C LEU A 15 8.95 -1.71 -19.22
N ASP A 16 7.68 -1.95 -18.97
CA ASP A 16 6.94 -3.17 -19.33
C ASP A 16 7.56 -4.46 -18.77
N GLN A 17 8.19 -4.36 -17.60
CA GLN A 17 8.88 -5.48 -16.94
C GLN A 17 8.32 -5.74 -15.55
N ILE A 18 8.37 -7.01 -15.13
CA ILE A 18 8.12 -7.44 -13.76
C ILE A 18 9.46 -7.63 -13.07
N LEU A 19 9.70 -6.85 -12.01
CA LEU A 19 10.89 -6.99 -11.17
C LEU A 19 10.53 -7.84 -9.95
N LEU A 20 11.16 -9.00 -9.84
CA LEU A 20 10.97 -9.90 -8.70
C LEU A 20 12.02 -9.61 -7.63
N GLY A 21 11.57 -9.29 -6.42
CA GLY A 21 12.45 -9.03 -5.29
C GLY A 21 11.77 -8.27 -4.15
N ASP A 22 12.55 -7.92 -3.14
CA ASP A 22 12.12 -7.03 -2.08
C ASP A 22 11.82 -5.63 -2.64
N ALA A 23 10.62 -5.11 -2.34
CA ALA A 23 10.12 -3.86 -2.94
C ALA A 23 11.02 -2.66 -2.64
N GLY A 24 11.49 -2.52 -1.39
CA GLY A 24 12.39 -1.44 -1.02
C GLY A 24 13.72 -1.51 -1.78
N THR A 25 14.26 -2.71 -1.95
CA THR A 25 15.49 -2.94 -2.72
C THR A 25 15.28 -2.59 -4.20
N MET A 26 14.16 -3.02 -4.79
CA MET A 26 13.87 -2.72 -6.21
C MET A 26 13.63 -1.23 -6.43
N LEU A 27 12.92 -0.57 -5.53
CA LEU A 27 12.70 0.87 -5.60
C LEU A 27 14.01 1.65 -5.53
N ARG A 28 14.97 1.23 -4.69
CA ARG A 28 16.30 1.87 -4.59
C ARG A 28 17.12 1.82 -5.89
N MET A 29 16.82 0.87 -6.77
CA MET A 29 17.47 0.81 -8.10
C MET A 29 16.91 1.85 -9.08
N LEU A 30 15.71 2.36 -8.86
CA LEU A 30 15.07 3.33 -9.74
C LEU A 30 15.63 4.75 -9.52
N PRO A 31 15.79 5.55 -10.59
CA PRO A 31 16.22 6.94 -10.47
C PRO A 31 15.23 7.81 -9.69
N ASP A 32 15.72 8.87 -9.07
CA ASP A 32 14.89 9.89 -8.42
C ASP A 32 13.94 10.54 -9.42
N ALA A 33 12.73 10.88 -8.96
CA ALA A 33 11.74 11.64 -9.71
C ALA A 33 11.44 11.07 -11.11
N SER A 34 11.45 9.74 -11.26
CA SER A 34 11.32 9.05 -12.55
C SER A 34 9.94 8.41 -12.76
N ILE A 35 9.13 8.27 -11.71
CA ILE A 35 7.85 7.55 -11.72
C ILE A 35 6.69 8.55 -11.65
N ASN A 36 5.68 8.35 -12.47
CA ASN A 36 4.49 9.21 -12.51
C ASN A 36 3.40 8.75 -11.55
N CYS A 37 3.26 7.44 -11.35
CA CYS A 37 2.23 6.87 -10.49
C CYS A 37 2.75 5.59 -9.83
N VAL A 38 2.47 5.47 -8.54
CA VAL A 38 2.66 4.23 -7.77
C VAL A 38 1.29 3.71 -7.36
N PHE A 39 1.05 2.40 -7.52
CA PHE A 39 -0.06 1.70 -6.90
C PHE A 39 0.53 0.61 -6.00
N ALA A 40 0.29 0.70 -4.71
CA ALA A 40 0.87 -0.19 -3.71
C ALA A 40 -0.19 -0.98 -2.95
N ASP A 41 0.03 -2.29 -2.86
CA ASP A 41 -0.73 -3.23 -2.02
C ASP A 41 0.26 -3.87 -1.03
N PRO A 42 0.60 -3.17 0.07
CA PRO A 42 1.61 -3.61 1.02
C PRO A 42 1.07 -4.70 1.96
N PRO A 43 1.94 -5.39 2.71
CA PRO A 43 1.53 -6.28 3.79
C PRO A 43 0.54 -5.60 4.74
N TYR A 44 -0.51 -6.33 5.16
CA TYR A 44 -1.57 -5.78 5.99
C TYR A 44 -1.30 -5.91 7.49
N ASN A 45 -0.29 -6.69 7.86
CA ASN A 45 0.03 -7.00 9.27
C ASN A 45 -1.21 -7.50 10.02
N LEU A 46 -1.88 -8.50 9.47
CA LEU A 46 -3.19 -8.94 9.93
C LEU A 46 -3.20 -9.47 11.37
N GLN A 47 -2.04 -9.75 11.97
CA GLN A 47 -1.86 -10.21 13.35
C GLN A 47 -2.84 -11.36 13.73
N LEU A 48 -3.04 -12.28 12.79
CA LEU A 48 -3.91 -13.42 13.02
C LEU A 48 -3.25 -14.34 14.07
N ARG A 49 -3.85 -14.37 15.26
CA ARG A 49 -3.46 -15.32 16.31
C ARG A 49 -4.18 -16.64 16.03
N GLY A 50 -3.50 -17.58 15.37
CA GLY A 50 -3.99 -18.93 15.11
C GLY A 50 -4.64 -19.12 13.73
N GLU A 51 -4.98 -20.38 13.44
CA GLU A 51 -5.60 -20.79 12.18
C GLU A 51 -6.97 -20.14 11.99
N LEU A 52 -7.21 -19.56 10.82
CA LEU A 52 -8.55 -19.17 10.39
C LEU A 52 -9.28 -20.42 9.89
N ARG A 53 -10.38 -20.80 10.55
CA ARG A 53 -11.23 -21.91 10.13
C ARG A 53 -12.59 -21.41 9.68
N ARG A 54 -13.12 -22.04 8.63
CA ARG A 54 -14.50 -21.87 8.21
C ARG A 54 -15.44 -22.57 9.19
N PRO A 55 -16.76 -22.31 9.12
CA PRO A 55 -17.74 -22.99 9.98
C PRO A 55 -17.77 -24.51 9.83
N ASP A 56 -17.31 -25.05 8.69
CA ASP A 56 -17.15 -26.47 8.40
C ASP A 56 -15.81 -27.05 8.87
N ASP A 57 -15.07 -26.30 9.71
CA ASP A 57 -13.76 -26.61 10.25
C ASP A 57 -12.62 -26.70 9.22
N SER A 58 -12.90 -26.41 7.96
CA SER A 58 -11.85 -26.31 6.94
C SER A 58 -10.96 -25.09 7.18
N LEU A 59 -9.65 -25.24 6.94
CA LEU A 59 -8.70 -24.13 7.00
C LEU A 59 -9.01 -23.11 5.90
N VAL A 60 -8.95 -21.83 6.27
CA VAL A 60 -8.88 -20.76 5.28
C VAL A 60 -7.43 -20.68 4.85
N ASP A 61 -7.16 -21.05 3.62
CA ASP A 61 -5.87 -20.81 2.98
C ASP A 61 -5.75 -19.30 2.75
N GLY A 62 -5.13 -18.61 3.65
CA GLY A 62 -5.03 -17.17 3.59
C GLY A 62 -4.17 -16.60 4.68
N VAL A 63 -3.03 -16.12 4.26
CA VAL A 63 -2.20 -15.14 4.96
C VAL A 63 -1.56 -15.66 6.26
N ASP A 64 -0.85 -16.77 6.15
CA ASP A 64 0.13 -17.21 7.14
C ASP A 64 1.57 -17.09 6.58
N ASP A 65 1.75 -16.23 5.58
CA ASP A 65 3.02 -16.00 4.92
C ASP A 65 3.97 -15.16 5.78
N ASP A 66 5.23 -15.53 5.80
CA ASP A 66 6.26 -14.87 6.62
C ASP A 66 6.45 -13.39 6.25
N TRP A 67 6.14 -13.00 5.02
CA TRP A 67 6.25 -11.61 4.56
C TRP A 67 5.19 -10.66 5.14
N ASP A 68 4.04 -11.19 5.67
CA ASP A 68 3.00 -10.39 6.36
C ASP A 68 3.09 -10.51 7.89
N LYS A 69 4.17 -11.12 8.43
CA LYS A 69 4.38 -11.29 9.86
C LYS A 69 5.44 -10.31 10.37
N PHE A 70 5.03 -9.44 11.26
CA PHE A 70 5.92 -8.51 11.94
C PHE A 70 5.95 -8.82 13.43
N THR A 71 7.12 -8.71 14.06
CA THR A 71 7.30 -8.99 15.49
C THR A 71 6.46 -8.06 16.36
N ASP A 72 6.34 -6.81 15.93
CA ASP A 72 5.58 -5.76 16.60
C ASP A 72 5.23 -4.61 15.63
N PHE A 73 4.52 -3.62 16.13
CA PHE A 73 4.17 -2.44 15.33
C PHE A 73 5.38 -1.57 14.99
N ALA A 74 6.44 -1.57 15.79
CA ALA A 74 7.63 -0.79 15.46
C ALA A 74 8.36 -1.35 14.25
N ALA A 75 8.44 -2.69 14.14
CA ALA A 75 9.00 -3.37 12.97
C ALA A 75 8.15 -3.10 11.72
N TYR A 76 6.82 -3.16 11.85
CA TYR A 76 5.90 -2.82 10.76
C TYR A 76 6.04 -1.37 10.30
N ASP A 77 6.14 -0.44 11.25
CA ASP A 77 6.31 0.99 10.96
C ASP A 77 7.65 1.28 10.27
N ALA A 78 8.72 0.62 10.72
CA ALA A 78 10.04 0.75 10.11
C ALA A 78 10.02 0.26 8.66
N PHE A 79 9.45 -0.92 8.41
CA PHE A 79 9.25 -1.46 7.07
C PHE A 79 8.40 -0.52 6.20
N THR A 80 7.27 -0.06 6.73
CA THR A 80 6.34 0.81 5.98
C THR A 80 6.97 2.15 5.64
N ARG A 81 7.72 2.74 6.58
CA ARG A 81 8.44 4.00 6.36
C ARG A 81 9.53 3.85 5.31
N ASP A 82 10.22 2.72 5.27
CA ASP A 82 11.29 2.45 4.30
C ASP A 82 10.75 2.49 2.86
N TRP A 83 9.78 1.64 2.53
CA TRP A 83 9.26 1.61 1.15
C TRP A 83 8.47 2.87 0.77
N LEU A 84 7.76 3.52 1.71
CA LEU A 84 7.08 4.80 1.44
C LEU A 84 8.08 5.91 1.14
N SER A 85 9.21 5.96 1.86
CA SER A 85 10.29 6.94 1.60
C SER A 85 10.86 6.77 0.21
N GLU A 86 11.07 5.51 -0.22
CA GLU A 86 11.55 5.22 -1.57
C GLU A 86 10.49 5.58 -2.64
N CYS A 87 9.20 5.30 -2.39
CA CYS A 87 8.12 5.75 -3.27
C CYS A 87 8.10 7.27 -3.41
N HIS A 88 8.30 8.00 -2.31
CA HIS A 88 8.36 9.45 -2.34
C HIS A 88 9.56 9.96 -3.16
N ARG A 89 10.72 9.31 -3.03
CA ARG A 89 11.94 9.65 -3.78
C ARG A 89 11.78 9.46 -5.27
N VAL A 90 11.25 8.29 -5.70
CA VAL A 90 11.12 7.95 -7.12
C VAL A 90 9.98 8.67 -7.83
N LEU A 91 8.94 9.10 -7.12
CA LEU A 91 7.86 9.88 -7.71
C LEU A 91 8.37 11.22 -8.23
N ASN A 92 7.98 11.59 -9.45
CA ASN A 92 8.25 12.92 -9.97
C ASN A 92 7.44 13.99 -9.21
N LYS A 93 7.71 15.27 -9.48
CA LYS A 93 7.08 16.38 -8.75
C LYS A 93 5.54 16.38 -8.84
N ASP A 94 4.99 15.90 -9.95
CA ASP A 94 3.56 15.82 -10.22
C ASP A 94 3.01 14.39 -10.04
N GLY A 95 3.84 13.50 -9.51
CA GLY A 95 3.54 12.09 -9.32
C GLY A 95 2.55 11.84 -8.19
N THR A 96 1.81 10.75 -8.31
CA THR A 96 0.82 10.32 -7.32
C THR A 96 1.05 8.90 -6.85
N ILE A 97 0.54 8.62 -5.66
CA ILE A 97 0.55 7.28 -5.08
C ILE A 97 -0.85 6.87 -4.63
N TRP A 98 -1.18 5.63 -4.89
CA TRP A 98 -2.35 4.94 -4.37
C TRP A 98 -1.89 3.83 -3.45
N VAL A 99 -2.35 3.80 -2.22
CA VAL A 99 -2.02 2.73 -1.27
C VAL A 99 -3.30 2.10 -0.80
N ILE A 100 -3.50 0.81 -1.09
CA ILE A 100 -4.63 0.04 -0.59
C ILE A 100 -4.30 -0.58 0.76
N GLY A 101 -5.31 -0.70 1.61
CA GLY A 101 -5.20 -1.37 2.89
C GLY A 101 -6.54 -1.60 3.55
N SER A 102 -6.51 -2.38 4.62
CA SER A 102 -7.65 -2.64 5.46
C SER A 102 -7.61 -1.80 6.74
N TYR A 103 -8.64 -1.92 7.56
CA TYR A 103 -8.69 -1.26 8.88
C TYR A 103 -7.53 -1.66 9.83
N HIS A 104 -6.76 -2.71 9.51
CA HIS A 104 -5.62 -3.12 10.32
C HIS A 104 -4.41 -2.20 10.15
N ASN A 105 -4.19 -1.66 8.95
CA ASN A 105 -2.96 -0.97 8.60
C ASN A 105 -3.16 0.42 8.02
N ILE A 106 -4.29 0.70 7.35
CA ILE A 106 -4.45 1.92 6.54
C ILE A 106 -4.29 3.23 7.34
N PHE A 107 -4.72 3.26 8.61
CA PHE A 107 -4.59 4.44 9.45
C PHE A 107 -3.13 4.73 9.82
N ARG A 108 -2.32 3.67 10.05
CA ARG A 108 -0.89 3.81 10.31
C ARG A 108 -0.15 4.28 9.07
N ILE A 109 -0.47 3.67 7.92
CA ILE A 109 0.09 4.06 6.62
C ILE A 109 -0.23 5.53 6.33
N GLY A 110 -1.48 5.95 6.51
CA GLY A 110 -1.90 7.33 6.27
C GLY A 110 -1.14 8.34 7.14
N ALA A 111 -0.93 8.04 8.42
CA ALA A 111 -0.12 8.89 9.31
C ALA A 111 1.33 8.98 8.82
N MET A 112 1.95 7.85 8.46
CA MET A 112 3.32 7.83 7.94
C MET A 112 3.46 8.55 6.59
N MET A 113 2.47 8.46 5.72
CA MET A 113 2.45 9.22 4.47
C MET A 113 2.49 10.74 4.74
N GLN A 114 1.69 11.21 5.69
CA GLN A 114 1.71 12.63 6.09
C GLN A 114 3.05 13.04 6.70
N ASP A 115 3.63 12.22 7.58
CA ASP A 115 4.95 12.45 8.18
C ASP A 115 6.06 12.54 7.13
N LEU A 116 5.96 11.78 6.04
CA LEU A 116 6.90 11.76 4.93
C LEU A 116 6.67 12.88 3.90
N GLY A 117 5.65 13.71 4.10
CA GLY A 117 5.39 14.87 3.24
C GLY A 117 4.50 14.60 2.04
N PHE A 118 3.86 13.44 1.95
CA PHE A 118 2.83 13.23 0.95
C PHE A 118 1.62 14.15 1.20
N TRP A 119 1.06 14.69 0.14
CA TRP A 119 -0.18 15.45 0.18
C TRP A 119 -1.37 14.55 -0.10
N ILE A 120 -2.15 14.23 0.95
CA ILE A 120 -3.34 13.39 0.80
C ILE A 120 -4.39 14.14 -0.01
N LEU A 121 -4.85 13.54 -1.10
CA LEU A 121 -5.88 14.07 -1.97
C LEU A 121 -7.26 13.57 -1.57
N ASN A 122 -7.42 12.25 -1.43
CA ASN A 122 -8.66 11.61 -1.02
C ASN A 122 -8.40 10.25 -0.37
N ASP A 123 -9.37 9.79 0.40
CA ASP A 123 -9.62 8.38 0.65
C ASP A 123 -10.65 7.84 -0.34
N VAL A 124 -10.47 6.60 -0.77
CA VAL A 124 -11.37 5.93 -1.71
C VAL A 124 -11.79 4.59 -1.14
N ILE A 125 -13.08 4.34 -1.10
CA ILE A 125 -13.64 3.10 -0.57
C ILE A 125 -13.87 2.10 -1.70
N TRP A 126 -13.15 1.00 -1.66
CA TRP A 126 -13.41 -0.14 -2.53
C TRP A 126 -14.37 -1.11 -1.85
N ARG A 127 -15.64 -1.04 -2.20
CA ARG A 127 -16.68 -1.90 -1.66
C ARG A 127 -16.57 -3.33 -2.21
N LYS A 128 -16.46 -4.31 -1.32
CA LYS A 128 -16.48 -5.73 -1.67
C LYS A 128 -17.91 -6.19 -1.98
N THR A 129 -18.08 -6.91 -3.06
CA THR A 129 -19.36 -7.50 -3.44
C THR A 129 -19.64 -8.82 -2.70
N ASN A 130 -18.57 -9.49 -2.27
CA ASN A 130 -18.64 -10.79 -1.56
C ASN A 130 -17.72 -10.76 -0.32
N PRO A 131 -18.05 -9.95 0.71
CA PRO A 131 -17.24 -9.87 1.92
C PRO A 131 -17.38 -11.15 2.75
N MET A 132 -16.26 -11.58 3.36
CA MET A 132 -16.29 -12.73 4.28
C MET A 132 -17.11 -12.38 5.52
N PRO A 133 -18.12 -13.19 5.88
CA PRO A 133 -18.95 -12.95 7.05
C PRO A 133 -18.15 -13.00 8.35
N ASN A 134 -18.59 -12.23 9.36
CA ASN A 134 -18.08 -12.38 10.70
C ASN A 134 -18.86 -13.45 11.46
N PHE A 135 -18.37 -14.69 11.41
CA PHE A 135 -19.04 -15.86 12.01
C PHE A 135 -19.23 -15.78 13.53
N ARG A 136 -18.42 -14.98 14.24
CA ARG A 136 -18.52 -14.85 15.70
C ARG A 136 -19.47 -13.75 16.16
N GLY A 137 -20.05 -12.96 15.25
CA GLY A 137 -21.01 -11.91 15.55
C GLY A 137 -20.50 -10.79 16.47
N ARG A 138 -19.18 -10.66 16.66
CA ARG A 138 -18.57 -9.71 17.61
C ARG A 138 -18.22 -8.36 17.01
N ARG A 139 -18.31 -8.23 15.69
CA ARG A 139 -17.99 -7.02 14.91
C ARG A 139 -18.77 -7.02 13.62
N PHE A 140 -18.84 -5.88 12.96
CA PHE A 140 -19.40 -5.80 11.61
C PHE A 140 -18.55 -6.56 10.61
N THR A 141 -19.19 -7.03 9.54
CA THR A 141 -18.48 -7.61 8.38
C THR A 141 -17.61 -6.54 7.73
N ASN A 142 -16.34 -6.88 7.47
CA ASN A 142 -15.45 -6.00 6.73
C ASN A 142 -15.78 -6.04 5.23
N ALA A 143 -16.63 -5.14 4.77
CA ALA A 143 -17.18 -5.10 3.43
C ALA A 143 -16.46 -4.12 2.49
N HIS A 144 -15.32 -3.59 2.87
CA HIS A 144 -14.54 -2.67 2.03
C HIS A 144 -13.05 -2.75 2.33
N GLU A 145 -12.25 -2.27 1.38
CA GLU A 145 -10.88 -1.84 1.57
C GLU A 145 -10.82 -0.31 1.39
N THR A 146 -9.86 0.32 2.02
CA THR A 146 -9.61 1.75 1.87
C THR A 146 -8.37 1.96 1.03
N MET A 147 -8.45 2.86 0.06
CA MET A 147 -7.28 3.33 -0.67
C MET A 147 -7.01 4.79 -0.30
N ILE A 148 -5.76 5.11 0.00
CA ILE A 148 -5.31 6.49 0.14
C ILE A 148 -4.74 6.92 -1.21
N TRP A 149 -5.28 8.01 -1.75
CA TRP A 149 -4.73 8.68 -2.91
C TRP A 149 -4.00 9.94 -2.46
N ALA A 150 -2.74 10.03 -2.82
CA ALA A 150 -1.90 11.15 -2.43
C ALA A 150 -1.00 11.62 -3.58
N ALA A 151 -0.62 12.89 -3.56
CA ALA A 151 0.42 13.46 -4.40
C ALA A 151 1.75 13.49 -3.65
N ARG A 152 2.86 13.52 -4.39
CA ARG A 152 4.19 13.71 -3.81
C ARG A 152 4.30 14.99 -2.97
N SER A 153 3.63 16.06 -3.40
CA SER A 153 3.65 17.36 -2.73
C SER A 153 2.34 18.11 -2.95
N GLN A 154 2.17 19.24 -2.25
CA GLN A 154 0.99 20.11 -2.37
C GLN A 154 0.84 20.77 -3.76
N GLN A 155 1.81 20.66 -4.65
CA GLN A 155 1.69 21.20 -6.00
C GLN A 155 0.57 20.47 -6.74
N THR A 156 -0.45 21.23 -7.13
CA THR A 156 -1.69 20.71 -7.68
C THR A 156 -1.46 20.02 -9.02
N VAL A 157 -1.69 18.73 -9.05
CA VAL A 157 -1.76 17.97 -10.29
C VAL A 157 -3.14 18.22 -10.90
N SER A 158 -3.19 18.88 -12.05
CA SER A 158 -4.44 19.09 -12.79
C SER A 158 -4.77 17.84 -13.62
N TYR A 159 -5.59 16.95 -13.07
CA TYR A 159 -6.17 15.82 -13.81
C TYR A 159 -7.53 16.19 -14.40
N THR A 160 -7.57 17.21 -15.25
CA THR A 160 -8.82 17.68 -15.87
C THR A 160 -9.54 16.60 -16.69
N HIS A 161 -8.86 15.56 -17.11
CA HIS A 161 -9.42 14.42 -17.86
C HIS A 161 -9.85 13.23 -16.99
N LEU A 162 -9.50 13.21 -15.70
CA LEU A 162 -9.90 12.19 -14.75
C LEU A 162 -11.06 12.61 -13.82
N THR A 163 -11.58 13.82 -13.96
CA THR A 163 -12.80 14.18 -13.28
C THR A 163 -13.95 13.38 -13.91
N LEU A 164 -14.32 12.30 -13.22
CA LEU A 164 -15.59 11.63 -13.48
C LEU A 164 -16.67 12.70 -13.44
N PRO A 165 -17.56 12.79 -14.46
CA PRO A 165 -18.68 13.71 -14.41
C PRO A 165 -19.51 13.35 -13.18
N THR A 166 -19.41 14.16 -12.15
CA THR A 166 -20.29 14.06 -10.98
C THR A 166 -21.70 14.43 -11.47
N LYS A 167 -22.46 13.45 -11.94
CA LYS A 167 -23.91 13.63 -12.03
C LYS A 167 -24.39 13.90 -10.63
N ARG A 168 -24.76 15.13 -10.33
CA ARG A 168 -25.61 15.43 -9.19
C ARG A 168 -26.87 14.56 -9.34
N ILE A 169 -26.97 13.51 -8.54
CA ILE A 169 -28.23 12.86 -8.28
C ILE A 169 -28.88 13.73 -7.21
N VAL A 170 -29.88 14.50 -7.64
CA VAL A 170 -30.80 15.20 -6.75
C VAL A 170 -31.85 14.19 -6.33
#